data_edbbce7249693d12a3b759c190d45232
#
_entry.id   edbbce7249693d12a3b759c190d45232
#
_cell.length_a   1.000
_cell.length_b   1.000
_cell.length_c   1.000
_cell.angle_alpha   90.00
_cell.angle_beta   90.00
_cell.angle_gamma   90.00
#
_symmetry.space_group_name_H-M   'P 1'
#
loop_
_entity.id
_entity.type
_entity.pdbx_description
1 polymer ?
#
loop_
_entity_poly.entity_id
_entity_poly.type
_entity_poly.pdbx_seq_one_letter_code
_entity_poly.pdbx_strand_id
1 'polypeptide(L)'
;MIEIDGLTKRYGDKTAVDDLSFVVEPGVVTGFLGPNGAGKSTTMRMIAGLDRPTSGTVRVNGKHFPKAPAPMAELGILLDARSVHPGLSARNNLLALARTAGIGRRRVDEVIELAGLGEVAGSRAGGFSLGMGQRLGVAAALLGQPQTVVLDEPVNGLDPDGVRWIRLLLKSLAAEGRTVLVSSHLMSEMAQTATQLVVLGRGKLISQGSVEDFTAHATGTGVLVRTPETTRLGQLLAAPGITVINDGTDQLRVSGTTAEQIGTAAWQAHLPVYELTPTHASLEEAFMQITQDSIEYHAGATR
;
A
#
# COMPACT_ATOMS: atom_id res chain seq x y z
N MET A 1 4.09 -0.90 16.43
CA MET A 1 3.44 -2.16 16.01
C MET A 1 1.94 -2.01 16.10
N ILE A 2 1.20 -2.54 15.12
CA ILE A 2 -0.27 -2.67 15.19
C ILE A 2 -0.59 -4.16 15.23
N GLU A 3 -1.41 -4.58 16.20
CA GLU A 3 -1.86 -5.97 16.36
C GLU A 3 -3.38 -6.01 16.25
N ILE A 4 -3.89 -6.80 15.34
CA ILE A 4 -5.31 -7.02 15.10
C ILE A 4 -5.61 -8.49 15.29
N ASP A 5 -6.60 -8.81 16.14
CA ASP A 5 -6.96 -10.17 16.50
C ASP A 5 -8.47 -10.36 16.50
N GLY A 6 -8.97 -11.22 15.59
CA GLY A 6 -10.37 -11.59 15.42
C GLY A 6 -11.30 -10.40 15.16
N LEU A 7 -10.80 -9.32 14.54
CA LEU A 7 -11.50 -8.05 14.41
C LEU A 7 -12.71 -8.17 13.51
N THR A 8 -13.89 -7.86 14.05
CA THR A 8 -15.16 -7.87 13.31
C THR A 8 -15.89 -6.55 13.48
N LYS A 9 -16.47 -6.04 12.39
CA LYS A 9 -17.36 -4.87 12.40
C LYS A 9 -18.61 -5.11 11.57
N ARG A 10 -19.75 -4.95 12.22
CA ARG A 10 -21.07 -5.01 11.60
C ARG A 10 -21.78 -3.67 11.70
N TYR A 11 -22.48 -3.28 10.64
CA TYR A 11 -23.37 -2.14 10.57
C TYR A 11 -24.76 -2.68 10.16
N GLY A 12 -25.65 -2.87 11.14
CA GLY A 12 -26.90 -3.59 10.92
C GLY A 12 -26.61 -5.00 10.37
N ASP A 13 -27.18 -5.34 9.24
CA ASP A 13 -27.01 -6.64 8.60
C ASP A 13 -25.74 -6.77 7.75
N LYS A 14 -25.05 -5.64 7.48
CA LYS A 14 -23.83 -5.65 6.68
C LYS A 14 -22.59 -5.86 7.56
N THR A 15 -21.84 -6.94 7.29
CA THR A 15 -20.52 -7.14 7.87
C THR A 15 -19.46 -6.47 6.99
N ALA A 16 -18.81 -5.44 7.52
CA ALA A 16 -17.79 -4.66 6.82
C ALA A 16 -16.38 -5.22 7.02
N VAL A 17 -16.13 -5.84 8.18
CA VAL A 17 -14.90 -6.55 8.53
C VAL A 17 -15.30 -7.82 9.26
N ASP A 18 -14.72 -8.95 8.91
CA ASP A 18 -15.11 -10.29 9.36
C ASP A 18 -13.88 -11.11 9.77
N ASP A 19 -13.71 -11.28 11.08
CA ASP A 19 -12.66 -12.11 11.71
C ASP A 19 -11.24 -11.81 11.20
N LEU A 20 -10.89 -10.51 11.12
CA LEU A 20 -9.64 -10.05 10.58
C LEU A 20 -8.51 -10.13 11.61
N SER A 21 -7.42 -10.83 11.29
CA SER A 21 -6.24 -10.95 12.14
C SER A 21 -4.97 -10.72 11.33
N PHE A 22 -4.14 -9.77 11.73
CA PHE A 22 -2.82 -9.50 11.15
C PHE A 22 -1.98 -8.60 12.05
N VAL A 23 -0.68 -8.52 11.77
CA VAL A 23 0.28 -7.67 12.47
C VAL A 23 0.96 -6.73 11.48
N VAL A 24 1.14 -5.48 11.90
CA VAL A 24 1.98 -4.48 11.19
C VAL A 24 3.22 -4.23 12.01
N GLU A 25 4.35 -4.67 11.48
CA GLU A 25 5.63 -4.60 12.17
C GLU A 25 6.25 -3.20 12.10
N PRO A 26 7.07 -2.81 13.09
CA PRO A 26 7.88 -1.59 13.02
C PRO A 26 9.05 -1.76 12.03
N GLY A 27 9.58 -0.65 11.55
CA GLY A 27 10.76 -0.62 10.69
C GLY A 27 10.50 -0.92 9.22
N VAL A 28 9.24 -1.19 8.84
CA VAL A 28 8.83 -1.48 7.47
C VAL A 28 7.61 -0.66 7.06
N VAL A 29 7.46 -0.43 5.77
CA VAL A 29 6.22 0.13 5.21
C VAL A 29 5.30 -1.02 4.82
N THR A 30 4.15 -1.11 5.46
CA THR A 30 3.12 -2.11 5.14
C THR A 30 2.03 -1.47 4.28
N GLY A 31 1.86 -2.00 3.07
CA GLY A 31 0.76 -1.66 2.17
C GLY A 31 -0.51 -2.39 2.56
N PHE A 32 -1.61 -1.66 2.68
CA PHE A 32 -2.93 -2.17 3.03
C PHE A 32 -3.83 -2.13 1.80
N LEU A 33 -3.95 -3.25 1.11
CA LEU A 33 -4.54 -3.37 -0.21
C LEU A 33 -5.91 -4.04 -0.18
N GLY A 34 -6.71 -3.77 -1.18
CA GLY A 34 -8.02 -4.41 -1.36
C GLY A 34 -8.91 -3.55 -2.25
N PRO A 35 -9.91 -4.13 -2.91
CA PRO A 35 -10.87 -3.39 -3.71
C PRO A 35 -11.69 -2.40 -2.87
N ASN A 36 -12.44 -1.53 -3.53
CA ASN A 36 -13.38 -0.66 -2.85
C ASN A 36 -14.44 -1.51 -2.12
N GLY A 37 -14.72 -1.14 -0.86
CA GLY A 37 -15.63 -1.92 -0.02
C GLY A 37 -14.97 -3.11 0.71
N ALA A 38 -13.69 -3.38 0.52
CA ALA A 38 -12.98 -4.49 1.19
C ALA A 38 -12.83 -4.35 2.71
N GLY A 39 -13.19 -3.19 3.29
CA GLY A 39 -13.11 -2.95 4.73
C GLY A 39 -11.88 -2.15 5.20
N LYS A 40 -11.02 -1.67 4.29
CA LYS A 40 -9.78 -0.93 4.63
C LYS A 40 -10.03 0.27 5.54
N SER A 41 -10.82 1.24 5.11
CA SER A 41 -11.09 2.45 5.90
C SER A 41 -11.82 2.14 7.20
N THR A 42 -12.70 1.14 7.22
CA THR A 42 -13.36 0.67 8.45
C THR A 42 -12.33 0.11 9.45
N THR A 43 -11.38 -0.70 8.97
CA THR A 43 -10.29 -1.22 9.81
C THR A 43 -9.41 -0.10 10.36
N MET A 44 -9.01 0.85 9.50
CA MET A 44 -8.22 2.01 9.93
C MET A 44 -8.95 2.88 10.96
N ARG A 45 -10.27 3.05 10.82
CA ARG A 45 -11.10 3.76 11.80
C ARG A 45 -11.15 3.04 13.16
N MET A 46 -11.17 1.69 13.15
CA MET A 46 -11.10 0.89 14.37
C MET A 46 -9.70 0.96 15.02
N ILE A 47 -8.61 0.99 14.21
CA ILE A 47 -7.24 1.23 14.72
C ILE A 47 -7.17 2.59 15.42
N ALA A 48 -7.78 3.61 14.85
CA ALA A 48 -7.87 4.96 15.41
C ALA A 48 -8.80 5.08 16.64
N GLY A 49 -9.56 4.02 16.95
CA GLY A 49 -10.57 4.07 18.02
C GLY A 49 -11.77 4.95 17.69
N LEU A 50 -11.94 5.36 16.43
CA LEU A 50 -13.10 6.15 15.96
C LEU A 50 -14.36 5.28 15.82
N ASP A 51 -14.16 4.01 15.48
CA ASP A 51 -15.23 3.01 15.41
C ASP A 51 -14.96 1.90 16.42
N ARG A 52 -15.96 1.56 17.23
CA ARG A 52 -15.86 0.43 18.15
C ARG A 52 -16.05 -0.88 17.35
N PRO A 53 -15.15 -1.88 17.51
CA PRO A 53 -15.36 -3.22 16.97
C PRO A 53 -16.64 -3.86 17.50
N THR A 54 -17.28 -4.73 16.71
CA THR A 54 -18.34 -5.62 17.17
C THR A 54 -17.77 -6.74 18.02
N SER A 55 -16.62 -7.31 17.59
CA SER A 55 -15.81 -8.30 18.34
C SER A 55 -14.35 -8.19 17.93
N GLY A 56 -13.48 -8.89 18.64
CA GLY A 56 -12.04 -8.86 18.44
C GLY A 56 -11.37 -7.66 19.09
N THR A 57 -10.05 -7.53 18.88
CA THR A 57 -9.24 -6.49 19.53
C THR A 57 -8.27 -5.83 18.56
N VAL A 58 -7.94 -4.57 18.86
CA VAL A 58 -6.87 -3.81 18.21
C VAL A 58 -5.95 -3.25 19.29
N ARG A 59 -4.65 -3.43 19.11
CA ARG A 59 -3.61 -2.81 19.93
C ARG A 59 -2.66 -2.00 19.05
N VAL A 60 -2.28 -0.84 19.54
CA VAL A 60 -1.25 0.02 18.93
C VAL A 60 -0.12 0.16 19.96
N ASN A 61 1.08 -0.24 19.57
CA ASN A 61 2.26 -0.28 20.44
C ASN A 61 2.00 -1.05 21.75
N GLY A 62 1.30 -2.20 21.64
CA GLY A 62 0.92 -3.06 22.77
C GLY A 62 -0.22 -2.53 23.64
N LYS A 63 -0.78 -1.35 23.34
CA LYS A 63 -1.80 -0.66 24.14
C LYS A 63 -3.16 -0.63 23.43
N HIS A 64 -4.22 -0.60 24.20
CA HIS A 64 -5.53 -0.24 23.67
C HIS A 64 -5.57 1.27 23.41
N PHE A 65 -5.43 1.68 22.15
CA PHE A 65 -5.19 3.07 21.73
C PHE A 65 -6.17 4.11 22.32
N PRO A 66 -7.49 3.89 22.37
CA PRO A 66 -8.42 4.87 22.94
C PRO A 66 -8.14 5.27 24.42
N LYS A 67 -7.30 4.50 25.10
CA LYS A 67 -6.90 4.77 26.49
C LYS A 67 -5.45 5.28 26.59
N ALA A 68 -4.80 5.60 25.50
CA ALA A 68 -3.43 6.10 25.48
C ALA A 68 -3.34 7.48 26.17
N PRO A 69 -2.42 7.71 27.10
CA PRO A 69 -2.29 9.00 27.79
C PRO A 69 -1.77 10.12 26.88
N ALA A 70 -1.03 9.78 25.84
CA ALA A 70 -0.48 10.70 24.84
C ALA A 70 -0.79 10.20 23.43
N PRO A 71 -2.06 10.26 22.97
CA PRO A 71 -2.49 9.61 21.74
C PRO A 71 -1.73 10.08 20.50
N MET A 72 -1.37 11.36 20.39
CA MET A 72 -0.63 11.89 19.24
C MET A 72 0.84 11.41 19.18
N ALA A 73 1.41 10.93 20.28
CA ALA A 73 2.74 10.32 20.29
C ALA A 73 2.68 8.80 19.96
N GLU A 74 1.53 8.17 20.17
CA GLU A 74 1.35 6.74 19.85
C GLU A 74 0.94 6.53 18.40
N LEU A 75 -0.02 7.32 17.90
CA LEU A 75 -0.60 7.15 16.56
C LEU A 75 -0.80 8.49 15.84
N GLY A 76 -0.20 8.63 14.68
CA GLY A 76 -0.52 9.65 13.69
C GLY A 76 -1.39 9.04 12.60
N ILE A 77 -2.51 9.70 12.30
CA ILE A 77 -3.46 9.12 11.35
C ILE A 77 -4.00 10.18 10.38
N LEU A 78 -4.11 9.79 9.11
CA LEU A 78 -4.80 10.53 8.06
C LEU A 78 -5.81 9.59 7.40
N LEU A 79 -7.11 9.88 7.58
CA LEU A 79 -8.20 9.14 6.95
C LEU A 79 -8.91 9.96 5.86
N ASP A 80 -8.87 11.29 5.98
CA ASP A 80 -9.47 12.20 5.00
C ASP A 80 -8.68 13.52 4.98
N ALA A 81 -8.17 13.88 3.82
CA ALA A 81 -7.47 15.15 3.60
C ALA A 81 -8.33 16.41 3.87
N ARG A 82 -9.65 16.25 3.85
CA ARG A 82 -10.61 17.34 4.10
C ARG A 82 -10.96 17.53 5.58
N SER A 83 -10.37 16.75 6.48
CA SER A 83 -10.63 16.82 7.93
C SER A 83 -10.04 18.07 8.62
N VAL A 84 -9.53 19.03 7.86
CA VAL A 84 -9.03 20.32 8.36
C VAL A 84 -10.10 21.40 8.32
N HIS A 85 -10.05 22.37 9.26
CA HIS A 85 -11.01 23.47 9.30
C HIS A 85 -10.74 24.48 8.15
N PRO A 86 -11.66 24.66 7.19
CA PRO A 86 -11.42 25.42 5.98
C PRO A 86 -11.21 26.94 6.23
N GLY A 87 -11.77 27.47 7.29
CA GLY A 87 -11.66 28.88 7.67
C GLY A 87 -10.34 29.27 8.34
N LEU A 88 -9.58 28.27 8.82
CA LEU A 88 -8.26 28.49 9.43
C LEU A 88 -7.15 28.38 8.40
N SER A 89 -6.02 29.07 8.66
CA SER A 89 -4.80 28.84 7.88
C SER A 89 -4.21 27.47 8.19
N ALA A 90 -3.32 26.96 7.31
CA ALA A 90 -2.61 25.68 7.56
C ALA A 90 -1.90 25.71 8.91
N ARG A 91 -1.15 26.77 9.20
CA ARG A 91 -0.47 26.98 10.48
C ARG A 91 -1.45 26.96 11.66
N ASN A 92 -2.60 27.62 11.56
CA ASN A 92 -3.56 27.70 12.64
C ASN A 92 -4.30 26.38 12.87
N ASN A 93 -4.54 25.59 11.82
CA ASN A 93 -5.04 24.22 11.95
C ASN A 93 -4.09 23.37 12.80
N LEU A 94 -2.79 23.38 12.45
CA LEU A 94 -1.77 22.63 13.18
C LEU A 94 -1.55 23.16 14.61
N LEU A 95 -1.57 24.49 14.82
CA LEU A 95 -1.47 25.09 16.15
C LEU A 95 -2.65 24.72 17.05
N ALA A 96 -3.87 24.63 16.50
CA ALA A 96 -5.02 24.20 17.26
C ALA A 96 -4.85 22.76 17.76
N LEU A 97 -4.43 21.84 16.89
CA LEU A 97 -4.11 20.46 17.25
C LEU A 97 -2.92 20.38 18.24
N ALA A 98 -1.85 21.11 18.00
CA ALA A 98 -0.67 21.14 18.86
C ALA A 98 -1.02 21.52 20.32
N ARG A 99 -1.88 22.53 20.49
CA ARG A 99 -2.32 23.00 21.82
C ARG A 99 -3.08 21.93 22.60
N THR A 100 -3.89 21.08 21.95
CA THR A 100 -4.61 19.99 22.63
C THR A 100 -3.68 18.94 23.22
N ALA A 101 -2.47 18.82 22.65
CA ALA A 101 -1.47 17.84 23.07
C ALA A 101 -0.25 18.46 23.80
N GLY A 102 -0.28 19.76 24.10
CA GLY A 102 0.85 20.44 24.74
C GLY A 102 2.09 20.59 23.85
N ILE A 103 1.93 20.50 22.54
CA ILE A 103 3.02 20.58 21.55
C ILE A 103 3.36 22.05 21.27
N GLY A 104 4.65 22.38 21.29
CA GLY A 104 5.14 23.74 21.06
C GLY A 104 5.07 24.19 19.59
N ARG A 105 5.10 25.53 19.39
CA ARG A 105 5.06 26.15 18.05
C ARG A 105 6.19 25.70 17.12
N ARG A 106 7.38 25.48 17.66
CA ARG A 106 8.54 25.01 16.90
C ARG A 106 8.21 23.72 16.12
N ARG A 107 7.52 22.77 16.76
CA ARG A 107 7.12 21.53 16.09
C ARG A 107 6.12 21.76 14.97
N VAL A 108 5.23 22.73 15.12
CA VAL A 108 4.30 23.13 14.05
C VAL A 108 5.07 23.64 12.83
N ASP A 109 6.08 24.48 13.05
CA ASP A 109 6.92 24.98 11.94
C ASP A 109 7.69 23.83 11.26
N GLU A 110 8.27 22.93 12.05
CA GLU A 110 8.99 21.75 11.52
C GLU A 110 8.10 20.87 10.61
N VAL A 111 6.85 20.57 10.99
CA VAL A 111 5.97 19.73 10.15
C VAL A 111 5.42 20.49 8.94
N ILE A 112 5.29 21.82 9.00
CA ILE A 112 4.95 22.66 7.85
C ILE A 112 6.06 22.57 6.80
N GLU A 113 7.31 22.73 7.21
CA GLU A 113 8.47 22.62 6.31
C GLU A 113 8.60 21.20 5.74
N LEU A 114 8.46 20.18 6.59
CA LEU A 114 8.48 18.78 6.18
C LEU A 114 7.44 18.47 5.09
N ALA A 115 6.26 19.08 5.20
CA ALA A 115 5.17 18.91 4.23
C ALA A 115 5.30 19.82 2.99
N GLY A 116 6.30 20.69 2.95
CA GLY A 116 6.50 21.65 1.85
C GLY A 116 5.39 22.71 1.76
N LEU A 117 4.85 23.14 2.92
CA LEU A 117 3.76 24.11 3.00
C LEU A 117 4.22 25.48 3.52
N GLY A 118 5.53 25.74 3.63
CA GLY A 118 6.11 26.94 4.20
C GLY A 118 5.52 28.25 3.62
N GLU A 119 5.55 28.38 2.28
CA GLU A 119 5.06 29.57 1.56
C GLU A 119 3.56 29.82 1.73
N VAL A 120 2.76 28.76 1.92
CA VAL A 120 1.30 28.83 2.01
C VAL A 120 0.77 28.63 3.43
N ALA A 121 1.65 28.54 4.42
CA ALA A 121 1.28 28.26 5.81
C ALA A 121 0.29 29.28 6.41
N GLY A 122 0.32 30.53 5.94
CA GLY A 122 -0.60 31.60 6.32
C GLY A 122 -1.93 31.60 5.57
N SER A 123 -2.05 30.84 4.48
CA SER A 123 -3.25 30.81 3.63
C SER A 123 -4.33 29.92 4.23
N ARG A 124 -5.62 30.28 4.01
CA ARG A 124 -6.77 29.49 4.49
C ARG A 124 -6.82 28.13 3.81
N ALA A 125 -6.99 27.06 4.60
CA ALA A 125 -7.01 25.67 4.10
C ALA A 125 -8.19 25.40 3.14
N GLY A 126 -9.28 26.18 3.22
CA GLY A 126 -10.40 26.06 2.29
C GLY A 126 -10.08 26.42 0.83
N GLY A 127 -8.97 27.14 0.59
CA GLY A 127 -8.46 27.44 -0.75
C GLY A 127 -7.38 26.46 -1.25
N PHE A 128 -7.06 25.43 -0.49
CA PHE A 128 -6.02 24.48 -0.86
C PHE A 128 -6.48 23.54 -1.98
N SER A 129 -5.55 23.20 -2.88
CA SER A 129 -5.74 22.06 -3.77
C SER A 129 -5.86 20.77 -2.96
N LEU A 130 -6.36 19.71 -3.59
CA LEU A 130 -6.45 18.40 -2.92
C LEU A 130 -5.07 17.95 -2.41
N GLY A 131 -4.02 18.10 -3.23
CA GLY A 131 -2.65 17.77 -2.84
C GLY A 131 -2.11 18.61 -1.68
N MET A 132 -2.41 19.91 -1.62
CA MET A 132 -2.06 20.76 -0.48
C MET A 132 -2.81 20.33 0.79
N GLY A 133 -4.09 19.95 0.67
CA GLY A 133 -4.88 19.38 1.77
C GLY A 133 -4.27 18.08 2.28
N GLN A 134 -3.86 17.21 1.37
CA GLN A 134 -3.18 15.95 1.69
C GLN A 134 -1.88 16.18 2.46
N ARG A 135 -1.03 17.09 1.99
CA ARG A 135 0.21 17.48 2.67
C ARG A 135 -0.06 18.04 4.07
N LEU A 136 -1.11 18.85 4.24
CA LEU A 136 -1.51 19.38 5.55
C LEU A 136 -2.02 18.25 6.47
N GLY A 137 -2.77 17.30 5.96
CA GLY A 137 -3.22 16.12 6.70
C GLY A 137 -2.05 15.24 7.19
N VAL A 138 -1.05 15.02 6.33
CA VAL A 138 0.19 14.31 6.70
C VAL A 138 0.96 15.10 7.76
N ALA A 139 1.08 16.42 7.63
CA ALA A 139 1.71 17.27 8.66
C ALA A 139 0.99 17.14 10.02
N ALA A 140 -0.33 17.12 10.01
CA ALA A 140 -1.14 16.93 11.23
C ALA A 140 -0.91 15.52 11.84
N ALA A 141 -0.86 14.49 11.02
CA ALA A 141 -0.58 13.11 11.47
C ALA A 141 0.81 13.00 12.12
N LEU A 142 1.80 13.76 11.64
CA LEU A 142 3.19 13.70 12.14
C LEU A 142 3.48 14.68 13.28
N LEU A 143 2.51 15.51 13.66
CA LEU A 143 2.70 16.60 14.62
C LEU A 143 3.20 16.10 15.99
N GLY A 144 2.65 14.99 16.49
CA GLY A 144 3.00 14.38 17.77
C GLY A 144 4.23 13.47 17.76
N GLN A 145 4.98 13.39 16.67
CA GLN A 145 6.11 12.46 16.49
C GLN A 145 5.70 10.99 16.79
N PRO A 146 4.61 10.49 16.17
CA PRO A 146 4.03 9.21 16.53
C PRO A 146 4.98 8.04 16.26
N GLN A 147 4.89 7.00 17.12
CA GLN A 147 5.56 5.72 16.90
C GLN A 147 4.93 4.92 15.76
N THR A 148 3.63 5.12 15.55
CA THR A 148 2.84 4.44 14.51
C THR A 148 2.17 5.48 13.61
N VAL A 149 2.24 5.28 12.29
CA VAL A 149 1.62 6.15 11.28
C VAL A 149 0.67 5.33 10.41
N VAL A 150 -0.57 5.81 10.26
CA VAL A 150 -1.60 5.19 9.43
C VAL A 150 -2.14 6.23 8.44
N LEU A 151 -1.97 5.98 7.15
CA LEU A 151 -2.41 6.91 6.11
C LEU A 151 -3.34 6.22 5.12
N ASP A 152 -4.56 6.73 4.98
CA ASP A 152 -5.54 6.23 4.01
C ASP A 152 -5.40 7.04 2.72
N GLU A 153 -5.00 6.36 1.63
CA GLU A 153 -4.84 6.93 0.28
C GLU A 153 -4.02 8.24 0.23
N PRO A 154 -2.81 8.32 0.84
CA PRO A 154 -2.08 9.58 0.97
C PRO A 154 -1.56 10.15 -0.35
N VAL A 155 -1.54 9.37 -1.42
CA VAL A 155 -1.09 9.79 -2.77
C VAL A 155 -2.19 10.50 -3.57
N ASN A 156 -3.44 10.42 -3.14
CA ASN A 156 -4.57 10.97 -3.88
C ASN A 156 -4.46 12.49 -4.06
N GLY A 157 -4.51 12.95 -5.31
CA GLY A 157 -4.46 14.37 -5.66
C GLY A 157 -3.09 15.02 -5.53
N LEU A 158 -2.05 14.24 -5.28
CA LEU A 158 -0.67 14.69 -5.37
C LEU A 158 -0.21 14.69 -6.84
N ASP A 159 0.63 15.66 -7.19
CA ASP A 159 1.41 15.66 -8.42
C ASP A 159 2.58 14.64 -8.32
N PRO A 160 3.31 14.36 -9.41
CA PRO A 160 4.41 13.40 -9.40
C PRO A 160 5.49 13.71 -8.34
N ASP A 161 5.79 14.98 -8.10
CA ASP A 161 6.75 15.38 -7.06
C ASP A 161 6.19 15.12 -5.66
N GLY A 162 4.90 15.34 -5.46
CA GLY A 162 4.19 15.01 -4.22
C GLY A 162 4.15 13.51 -3.95
N VAL A 163 3.94 12.69 -4.98
CA VAL A 163 3.99 11.23 -4.87
C VAL A 163 5.40 10.77 -4.48
N ARG A 164 6.42 11.33 -5.13
CA ARG A 164 7.82 11.06 -4.76
C ARG A 164 8.13 11.48 -3.31
N TRP A 165 7.66 12.66 -2.91
CA TRP A 165 7.84 13.17 -1.54
C TRP A 165 7.23 12.22 -0.51
N ILE A 166 5.96 11.81 -0.66
CA ILE A 166 5.30 10.95 0.32
C ILE A 166 5.98 9.59 0.40
N ARG A 167 6.42 9.02 -0.73
CA ARG A 167 7.17 7.75 -0.78
C ARG A 167 8.45 7.82 0.04
N LEU A 168 9.25 8.87 -0.16
CA LEU A 168 10.49 9.08 0.58
C LEU A 168 10.23 9.29 2.07
N LEU A 169 9.18 10.03 2.41
CA LEU A 169 8.77 10.25 3.79
C LEU A 169 8.39 8.93 4.49
N LEU A 170 7.55 8.10 3.86
CA LEU A 170 7.15 6.81 4.44
C LEU A 170 8.34 5.88 4.68
N LYS A 171 9.26 5.81 3.71
CA LYS A 171 10.50 5.03 3.84
C LYS A 171 11.41 5.57 4.94
N SER A 172 11.53 6.88 5.09
CA SER A 172 12.31 7.50 6.17
C SER A 172 11.71 7.19 7.54
N LEU A 173 10.39 7.29 7.69
CA LEU A 173 9.70 6.96 8.95
C LEU A 173 9.90 5.48 9.33
N ALA A 174 9.82 4.57 8.37
CA ALA A 174 10.12 3.15 8.60
C ALA A 174 11.60 2.94 8.98
N ALA A 175 12.54 3.57 8.30
CA ALA A 175 13.97 3.50 8.61
C ALA A 175 14.30 4.02 10.03
N GLU A 176 13.50 4.94 10.58
CA GLU A 176 13.57 5.38 11.98
C GLU A 176 13.00 4.34 12.98
N GLY A 177 12.54 3.17 12.49
CA GLY A 177 11.94 2.12 13.32
C GLY A 177 10.47 2.33 13.64
N ARG A 178 9.78 3.28 13.00
CA ARG A 178 8.34 3.49 13.19
C ARG A 178 7.52 2.43 12.44
N THR A 179 6.32 2.20 12.93
CA THR A 179 5.32 1.37 12.23
C THR A 179 4.58 2.23 11.21
N VAL A 180 4.56 1.80 9.96
CA VAL A 180 3.92 2.55 8.87
C VAL A 180 2.90 1.65 8.17
N LEU A 181 1.62 2.02 8.22
CA LEU A 181 0.53 1.39 7.48
C LEU A 181 -0.05 2.38 6.47
N VAL A 182 -0.05 2.03 5.21
CA VAL A 182 -0.54 2.90 4.14
C VAL A 182 -1.48 2.16 3.20
N SER A 183 -2.67 2.70 2.95
CA SER A 183 -3.54 2.20 1.89
C SER A 183 -3.23 2.89 0.57
N SER A 184 -3.42 2.17 -0.52
CA SER A 184 -3.46 2.73 -1.87
C SER A 184 -4.25 1.83 -2.80
N HIS A 185 -4.84 2.43 -3.82
CA HIS A 185 -5.40 1.72 -4.98
C HIS A 185 -4.42 1.70 -6.17
N LEU A 186 -3.30 2.43 -6.08
CA LEU A 186 -2.24 2.48 -7.09
C LEU A 186 -1.17 1.43 -6.79
N MET A 187 -1.28 0.26 -7.42
CA MET A 187 -0.39 -0.87 -7.17
C MET A 187 1.06 -0.58 -7.55
N SER A 188 1.29 0.19 -8.62
CA SER A 188 2.63 0.60 -9.05
C SER A 188 3.35 1.47 -8.00
N GLU A 189 2.62 2.36 -7.33
CA GLU A 189 3.16 3.17 -6.23
C GLU A 189 3.43 2.32 -4.99
N MET A 190 2.54 1.38 -4.71
CA MET A 190 2.69 0.47 -3.57
C MET A 190 3.90 -0.44 -3.75
N ALA A 191 4.12 -0.99 -4.94
CA ALA A 191 5.30 -1.81 -5.27
C ALA A 191 6.63 -1.08 -5.04
N GLN A 192 6.65 0.26 -5.21
CA GLN A 192 7.84 1.07 -5.01
C GLN A 192 8.00 1.57 -3.56
N THR A 193 6.94 1.51 -2.75
CA THR A 193 6.89 2.13 -1.41
C THR A 193 6.90 1.09 -0.30
N ALA A 194 6.07 0.08 -0.39
CA ALA A 194 5.91 -0.95 0.63
C ALA A 194 6.95 -2.06 0.49
N THR A 195 7.25 -2.72 1.61
CA THR A 195 8.05 -3.96 1.67
C THR A 195 7.17 -5.14 2.12
N GLN A 196 6.10 -4.86 2.85
CA GLN A 196 5.11 -5.82 3.31
C GLN A 196 3.73 -5.42 2.81
N LEU A 197 2.88 -6.41 2.56
CA LEU A 197 1.50 -6.23 2.12
C LEU A 197 0.54 -6.98 3.02
N VAL A 198 -0.63 -6.38 3.23
CA VAL A 198 -1.82 -7.00 3.80
C VAL A 198 -2.95 -6.80 2.79
N VAL A 199 -3.46 -7.88 2.22
CA VAL A 199 -4.49 -7.84 1.18
C VAL A 199 -5.83 -8.28 1.75
N LEU A 200 -6.83 -7.43 1.58
CA LEU A 200 -8.20 -7.69 2.01
C LEU A 200 -9.16 -7.91 0.83
N GLY A 201 -10.17 -8.74 1.07
CA GLY A 201 -11.33 -8.86 0.20
C GLY A 201 -12.58 -9.21 1.01
N ARG A 202 -13.68 -8.52 0.73
CA ARG A 202 -14.98 -8.71 1.41
C ARG A 202 -14.90 -8.74 2.95
N GLY A 203 -14.05 -7.88 3.51
CA GLY A 203 -13.88 -7.76 4.96
C GLY A 203 -12.93 -8.77 5.60
N LYS A 204 -12.33 -9.69 4.83
CA LYS A 204 -11.43 -10.75 5.31
C LYS A 204 -10.00 -10.55 4.83
N LEU A 205 -9.05 -11.11 5.58
CA LEU A 205 -7.68 -11.24 5.13
C LEU A 205 -7.62 -12.28 4.00
N ILE A 206 -7.11 -11.87 2.85
CA ILE A 206 -6.82 -12.79 1.73
C ILE A 206 -5.40 -13.30 1.84
N SER A 207 -4.44 -12.40 2.04
CA SER A 207 -3.02 -12.76 2.13
C SER A 207 -2.22 -11.68 2.85
N GLN A 208 -1.10 -12.08 3.45
CA GLN A 208 -0.09 -11.21 4.05
C GLN A 208 1.30 -11.76 3.71
N GLY A 209 2.24 -10.88 3.34
CA GLY A 209 3.62 -11.28 3.01
C GLY A 209 4.45 -10.13 2.45
N SER A 210 5.66 -10.42 1.98
CA SER A 210 6.50 -9.43 1.32
C SER A 210 5.99 -9.11 -0.10
N VAL A 211 6.29 -7.91 -0.60
CA VAL A 211 6.02 -7.55 -2.01
C VAL A 211 6.69 -8.53 -2.96
N GLU A 212 7.88 -8.99 -2.61
CA GLU A 212 8.65 -9.95 -3.39
C GLU A 212 7.95 -11.32 -3.48
N ASP A 213 7.42 -11.83 -2.34
CA ASP A 213 6.65 -13.08 -2.34
C ASP A 213 5.40 -12.99 -3.21
N PHE A 214 4.67 -11.87 -3.14
CA PHE A 214 3.48 -11.64 -3.96
C PHE A 214 3.79 -11.66 -5.46
N THR A 215 4.88 -11.03 -5.88
CA THR A 215 5.26 -10.94 -7.29
C THR A 215 5.94 -12.21 -7.81
N ALA A 216 6.68 -12.92 -6.95
CA ALA A 216 7.38 -14.16 -7.33
C ALA A 216 6.42 -15.30 -7.71
N HIS A 217 5.27 -15.40 -7.02
CA HIS A 217 4.29 -16.46 -7.23
C HIS A 217 3.19 -16.11 -8.25
N ALA A 218 3.18 -14.87 -8.76
CA ALA A 218 2.19 -14.46 -9.75
C ALA A 218 2.49 -15.04 -11.12
N THR A 219 1.43 -15.43 -11.85
CA THR A 219 1.54 -15.83 -13.25
C THR A 219 1.99 -14.63 -14.08
N GLY A 220 3.10 -14.77 -14.78
CA GLY A 220 3.74 -13.65 -15.49
C GLY A 220 5.20 -13.47 -15.12
N THR A 221 5.63 -14.06 -13.99
CA THR A 221 7.04 -14.19 -13.67
C THR A 221 7.67 -15.26 -14.53
N GLY A 222 8.72 -14.90 -15.26
CA GLY A 222 9.39 -15.82 -16.18
C GLY A 222 10.46 -15.12 -17.00
N VAL A 223 10.74 -15.67 -18.17
CA VAL A 223 11.68 -15.10 -19.13
C VAL A 223 10.94 -14.86 -20.43
N LEU A 224 10.97 -13.63 -20.92
CA LEU A 224 10.58 -13.30 -22.28
C LEU A 224 11.72 -13.68 -23.21
N VAL A 225 11.41 -14.52 -24.19
CA VAL A 225 12.37 -15.02 -25.19
C VAL A 225 11.91 -14.59 -26.56
N ARG A 226 12.76 -13.87 -27.30
CA ARG A 226 12.53 -13.62 -28.72
C ARG A 226 13.39 -14.53 -29.57
N THR A 227 12.74 -15.28 -30.44
CA THR A 227 13.36 -16.23 -31.36
C THR A 227 12.48 -16.47 -32.58
N PRO A 228 13.03 -16.63 -33.82
CA PRO A 228 12.25 -17.04 -34.98
C PRO A 228 11.81 -18.50 -34.91
N GLU A 229 12.40 -19.28 -33.98
CA GLU A 229 12.19 -20.73 -33.84
C GLU A 229 11.35 -21.05 -32.56
N THR A 230 10.25 -20.32 -32.34
CA THR A 230 9.42 -20.44 -31.14
C THR A 230 8.95 -21.86 -30.87
N THR A 231 8.44 -22.55 -31.91
CA THR A 231 7.95 -23.93 -31.78
C THR A 231 9.04 -24.89 -31.34
N ARG A 232 10.23 -24.76 -31.90
CA ARG A 232 11.36 -25.66 -31.67
C ARG A 232 11.96 -25.42 -30.28
N LEU A 233 12.11 -24.15 -29.89
CA LEU A 233 12.59 -23.80 -28.58
C LEU A 233 11.56 -24.19 -27.50
N GLY A 234 10.26 -23.99 -27.74
CA GLY A 234 9.21 -24.41 -26.81
C GLY A 234 9.20 -25.91 -26.55
N GLN A 235 9.38 -26.72 -27.62
CA GLN A 235 9.53 -28.18 -27.46
C GLN A 235 10.77 -28.59 -26.68
N LEU A 236 11.90 -27.91 -26.93
CA LEU A 236 13.17 -28.16 -26.22
C LEU A 236 13.06 -27.87 -24.72
N LEU A 237 12.32 -26.82 -24.34
CA LEU A 237 12.17 -26.38 -22.95
C LEU A 237 11.04 -27.13 -22.20
N ALA A 238 10.25 -27.95 -22.91
CA ALA A 238 9.15 -28.69 -22.29
C ALA A 238 9.67 -29.73 -21.28
N ALA A 239 9.52 -29.42 -20.00
CA ALA A 239 9.91 -30.28 -18.88
C ALA A 239 8.92 -30.09 -17.71
N PRO A 240 8.82 -31.07 -16.78
CA PRO A 240 8.00 -30.92 -15.59
C PRO A 240 8.39 -29.64 -14.81
N GLY A 241 7.41 -28.78 -14.52
CA GLY A 241 7.63 -27.52 -13.81
C GLY A 241 7.98 -26.33 -14.71
N ILE A 242 8.19 -26.53 -16.00
CA ILE A 242 8.38 -25.44 -16.98
C ILE A 242 7.09 -25.22 -17.77
N THR A 243 6.63 -23.98 -17.77
CA THR A 243 5.47 -23.56 -18.59
C THR A 243 5.96 -22.67 -19.72
N VAL A 244 5.60 -22.99 -20.95
CA VAL A 244 5.93 -22.21 -22.15
C VAL A 244 4.63 -21.71 -22.77
N ILE A 245 4.49 -20.39 -22.85
CA ILE A 245 3.34 -19.71 -23.45
C ILE A 245 3.82 -18.96 -24.69
N ASN A 246 3.11 -19.11 -25.80
CA ASN A 246 3.38 -18.38 -27.02
C ASN A 246 2.77 -16.97 -26.89
N ASP A 247 3.62 -15.94 -26.90
CA ASP A 247 3.24 -14.53 -26.65
C ASP A 247 3.34 -13.69 -27.96
N GLY A 248 3.20 -14.35 -29.12
CA GLY A 248 3.30 -13.73 -30.43
C GLY A 248 3.94 -14.64 -31.47
N THR A 249 4.26 -14.09 -32.63
CA THR A 249 4.86 -14.86 -33.73
C THR A 249 6.32 -15.24 -33.50
N ASP A 250 7.07 -14.40 -32.76
CA ASP A 250 8.50 -14.57 -32.50
C ASP A 250 8.84 -14.50 -30.98
N GLN A 251 7.83 -14.60 -30.12
CA GLN A 251 8.00 -14.44 -28.67
C GLN A 251 7.43 -15.63 -27.89
N LEU A 252 8.20 -16.08 -26.87
CA LEU A 252 7.78 -17.05 -25.88
C LEU A 252 7.91 -16.42 -24.49
N ARG A 253 6.96 -16.73 -23.62
CA ARG A 253 7.09 -16.51 -22.18
C ARG A 253 7.31 -17.86 -21.51
N VAL A 254 8.44 -17.99 -20.81
CA VAL A 254 8.87 -19.25 -20.19
C VAL A 254 8.95 -19.05 -18.68
N SER A 255 8.20 -19.83 -17.91
CA SER A 255 8.23 -19.82 -16.45
C SER A 255 8.78 -21.14 -15.91
N GLY A 256 9.31 -21.12 -14.68
CA GLY A 256 9.87 -22.32 -14.03
C GLY A 256 11.34 -22.61 -14.39
N THR A 257 12.00 -21.70 -15.10
CA THR A 257 13.43 -21.81 -15.45
C THR A 257 14.08 -20.43 -15.52
N THR A 258 15.41 -20.36 -15.58
CA THR A 258 16.16 -19.09 -15.63
C THR A 258 16.59 -18.73 -17.04
N ALA A 259 16.91 -17.44 -17.28
CA ALA A 259 17.39 -16.97 -18.56
C ALA A 259 18.71 -17.68 -18.96
N GLU A 260 19.58 -17.98 -18.00
CA GLU A 260 20.83 -18.71 -18.25
C GLU A 260 20.58 -20.14 -18.72
N GLN A 261 19.60 -20.83 -18.11
CA GLN A 261 19.23 -22.19 -18.50
C GLN A 261 18.62 -22.23 -19.89
N ILE A 262 17.73 -21.27 -20.20
CA ILE A 262 17.13 -21.13 -21.53
C ILE A 262 18.21 -20.81 -22.58
N GLY A 263 19.11 -19.85 -22.27
CA GLY A 263 20.20 -19.48 -23.17
C GLY A 263 21.15 -20.65 -23.45
N THR A 264 21.48 -21.41 -22.44
CA THR A 264 22.34 -22.61 -22.56
C THR A 264 21.68 -23.67 -23.44
N ALA A 265 20.39 -23.97 -23.19
CA ALA A 265 19.63 -24.95 -23.99
C ALA A 265 19.51 -24.53 -25.46
N ALA A 266 19.20 -23.24 -25.70
CA ALA A 266 19.13 -22.69 -27.05
C ALA A 266 20.48 -22.76 -27.78
N TRP A 267 21.58 -22.41 -27.10
CA TRP A 267 22.93 -22.48 -27.66
C TRP A 267 23.32 -23.92 -28.03
N GLN A 268 23.08 -24.88 -27.17
CA GLN A 268 23.35 -26.31 -27.42
C GLN A 268 22.56 -26.85 -28.60
N ALA A 269 21.35 -26.35 -28.82
CA ALA A 269 20.47 -26.72 -29.92
C ALA A 269 20.71 -25.89 -31.20
N HIS A 270 21.68 -24.98 -31.21
CA HIS A 270 21.97 -24.04 -32.29
C HIS A 270 20.73 -23.20 -32.71
N LEU A 271 19.92 -22.80 -31.73
CA LEU A 271 18.76 -21.95 -31.95
C LEU A 271 19.12 -20.47 -31.77
N PRO A 272 18.78 -19.61 -32.73
CA PRO A 272 19.01 -18.18 -32.58
C PRO A 272 18.06 -17.60 -31.53
N VAL A 273 18.61 -16.83 -30.58
CA VAL A 273 17.88 -16.09 -29.57
C VAL A 273 18.27 -14.62 -29.69
N TYR A 274 17.27 -13.77 -29.90
CA TYR A 274 17.46 -12.33 -30.06
C TYR A 274 17.31 -11.55 -28.76
N GLU A 275 16.54 -12.10 -27.81
CA GLU A 275 16.29 -11.49 -26.51
C GLU A 275 16.00 -12.56 -25.46
N LEU A 276 16.56 -12.38 -24.27
CA LEU A 276 16.30 -13.14 -23.05
C LEU A 276 16.14 -12.12 -21.92
N THR A 277 14.89 -11.72 -21.64
CA THR A 277 14.62 -10.71 -20.61
C THR A 277 13.85 -11.35 -19.46
N PRO A 278 14.44 -11.45 -18.25
CA PRO A 278 13.68 -11.84 -17.08
C PRO A 278 12.51 -10.88 -16.87
N THR A 279 11.31 -11.42 -16.74
CA THR A 279 10.10 -10.66 -16.45
C THR A 279 9.58 -11.05 -15.08
N HIS A 280 9.22 -10.04 -14.29
CA HIS A 280 8.51 -10.24 -13.03
C HIS A 280 7.08 -9.79 -13.23
N ALA A 281 6.15 -10.55 -12.67
CA ALA A 281 4.77 -10.10 -12.63
C ALA A 281 4.71 -8.76 -11.88
N SER A 282 3.90 -7.84 -12.37
CA SER A 282 3.62 -6.61 -11.64
C SER A 282 2.81 -6.92 -10.37
N LEU A 283 2.92 -6.07 -9.35
CA LEU A 283 2.08 -6.20 -8.17
C LEU A 283 0.58 -6.13 -8.53
N GLU A 284 0.23 -5.42 -9.60
CA GLU A 284 -1.14 -5.33 -10.10
C GLU A 284 -1.64 -6.68 -10.62
N GLU A 285 -0.84 -7.39 -11.43
CA GLU A 285 -1.16 -8.73 -11.91
C GLU A 285 -1.29 -9.71 -10.75
N ALA A 286 -0.34 -9.69 -9.81
CA ALA A 286 -0.39 -10.51 -8.59
C ALA A 286 -1.66 -10.25 -7.78
N PHE A 287 -1.98 -8.98 -7.55
CA PHE A 287 -3.17 -8.56 -6.81
C PHE A 287 -4.46 -9.01 -7.50
N MET A 288 -4.57 -8.83 -8.82
CA MET A 288 -5.75 -9.24 -9.58
C MET A 288 -6.00 -10.75 -9.48
N GLN A 289 -4.94 -11.57 -9.53
CA GLN A 289 -5.05 -13.03 -9.39
C GLN A 289 -5.59 -13.45 -8.04
N ILE A 290 -5.03 -12.91 -6.95
CA ILE A 290 -5.46 -13.29 -5.59
C ILE A 290 -6.80 -12.70 -5.18
N THR A 291 -7.28 -11.65 -5.87
CA THR A 291 -8.55 -11.00 -5.54
C THR A 291 -9.69 -11.35 -6.49
N GLN A 292 -9.47 -12.15 -7.54
CA GLN A 292 -10.49 -12.49 -8.55
C GLN A 292 -11.83 -12.95 -7.94
N ASP A 293 -11.80 -13.77 -6.90
CA ASP A 293 -13.00 -14.29 -6.24
C ASP A 293 -13.60 -13.33 -5.19
N SER A 294 -12.91 -12.22 -4.94
CA SER A 294 -13.23 -11.28 -3.83
C SER A 294 -13.78 -9.94 -4.30
N ILE A 295 -13.95 -9.72 -5.63
CA ILE A 295 -14.49 -8.47 -6.18
C ILE A 295 -16.02 -8.49 -6.09
N GLU A 296 -16.62 -7.51 -5.38
CA GLU A 296 -18.09 -7.38 -5.22
C GLU A 296 -18.83 -6.96 -6.51
N TYR A 297 -18.13 -6.30 -7.43
CA TYR A 297 -18.70 -5.79 -8.69
C TYR A 297 -17.98 -6.42 -9.88
N HIS A 298 -18.51 -7.51 -10.39
CA HIS A 298 -18.31 -7.80 -11.79
C HIS A 298 -19.12 -6.77 -12.59
N ALA A 299 -18.46 -5.93 -13.40
CA ALA A 299 -19.13 -5.13 -14.39
C ALA A 299 -20.01 -6.11 -15.20
N GLY A 300 -21.35 -5.95 -15.12
CA GLY A 300 -22.28 -6.88 -15.67
C GLY A 300 -21.96 -7.13 -17.13
N ALA A 301 -21.83 -8.40 -17.48
CA ALA A 301 -21.84 -8.82 -18.87
C ALA A 301 -23.14 -8.29 -19.49
N THR A 302 -23.02 -7.31 -20.36
CA THR A 302 -24.11 -6.86 -21.24
C THR A 302 -24.63 -8.08 -22.00
N ARG A 303 -25.85 -8.50 -21.67
CA ARG A 303 -26.64 -9.40 -22.50
C ARG A 303 -27.12 -8.68 -23.74
#